data_0213211ccd9ccbecfcd7112f315d0721
#
_entry.id   0213211ccd9ccbecfcd7112f315d0721
#
_cell.length_a   1.000
_cell.length_b   1.000
_cell.length_c   1.000
_cell.angle_alpha   90.00
_cell.angle_beta   90.00
_cell.angle_gamma   90.00
#
_symmetry.space_group_name_H-M   'P 1'
#
loop_
_entity.id
_entity.type
_entity.pdbx_description
1 polymer ?
#
loop_
_entity_poly.entity_id
_entity_poly.type
_entity_poly.pdbx_seq_one_letter_code
_entity_poly.pdbx_strand_id
1 'polypeptide(L)'
;MAFRAALRIVFAAAALFATGSVLAMKDIKMATTTSTDNSGLLKYLLPKFEADCGCKLHYTAVGTGAALKLGQNGDVDVVLVHARAAEDQFVAAGYGVNRRDVMYNDFVIVGPSSDPAGIKGTHDPLAALKKIHDSGATFVSRGDDSGTNKKELAYWKAIGIKPGGPHYLAVGQGMGATLTVAGEKRAYTLSDRATYTTYASKTGLAIMVEGDKRLLNPYGVIAVNPKRYPKVNYEGAMAFIEWLTSDKGQQVIGDYRFKGAQLFHPDYKKQ
;
A
#
# COMPACT_ATOMS: atom_id res chain seq x y z
N MET A 1 -69.50 43.28 -43.58
CA MET A 1 -69.29 42.23 -42.56
C MET A 1 -67.96 41.58 -42.83
N ALA A 2 -66.97 41.91 -42.04
CA ALA A 2 -65.58 41.43 -42.21
C ALA A 2 -65.24 40.44 -41.07
N PHE A 3 -64.99 39.17 -41.43
CA PHE A 3 -64.51 38.15 -40.49
C PHE A 3 -62.98 38.23 -40.38
N ARG A 4 -62.49 38.58 -39.24
CA ARG A 4 -61.09 38.52 -38.90
C ARG A 4 -60.78 37.13 -38.32
N ALA A 5 -60.02 36.31 -39.07
CA ALA A 5 -59.44 35.05 -38.55
C ALA A 5 -58.14 35.36 -37.83
N ALA A 6 -58.10 35.04 -36.47
CA ALA A 6 -56.89 35.17 -35.67
C ALA A 6 -56.10 33.86 -35.75
N LEU A 7 -54.90 33.91 -36.32
CA LEU A 7 -53.96 32.81 -36.40
C LEU A 7 -53.19 32.72 -35.03
N ARG A 8 -53.45 31.69 -34.24
CA ARG A 8 -52.68 31.38 -33.02
C ARG A 8 -51.47 30.54 -33.40
N ILE A 9 -50.32 31.16 -33.32
CA ILE A 9 -49.02 30.46 -33.46
C ILE A 9 -48.70 29.87 -32.07
N VAL A 10 -48.69 28.53 -31.99
CA VAL A 10 -48.25 27.79 -30.80
C VAL A 10 -46.75 27.56 -30.95
N PHE A 11 -45.93 28.27 -30.17
CA PHE A 11 -44.49 27.96 -30.02
C PHE A 11 -44.35 26.74 -29.13
N ALA A 12 -44.05 25.58 -29.71
CA ALA A 12 -43.58 24.40 -28.97
C ALA A 12 -42.10 24.57 -28.70
N ALA A 13 -41.76 24.92 -27.46
CA ALA A 13 -40.36 24.90 -26.96
C ALA A 13 -39.92 23.45 -26.78
N ALA A 14 -39.16 22.91 -27.72
CA ALA A 14 -38.49 21.62 -27.53
C ALA A 14 -37.31 21.81 -26.59
N ALA A 15 -37.48 21.43 -25.31
CA ALA A 15 -36.38 21.32 -24.37
C ALA A 15 -35.52 20.13 -24.77
N LEU A 16 -34.37 20.37 -25.40
CA LEU A 16 -33.32 19.36 -25.57
C LEU A 16 -32.70 19.08 -24.22
N PHE A 17 -33.15 17.99 -23.58
CA PHE A 17 -32.38 17.38 -22.52
C PHE A 17 -31.12 16.74 -23.12
N ALA A 18 -30.00 17.43 -23.03
CA ALA A 18 -28.69 16.85 -23.29
C ALA A 18 -28.42 15.83 -22.16
N THR A 19 -28.86 14.59 -22.37
CA THR A 19 -28.41 13.47 -21.57
C THR A 19 -26.95 13.26 -21.89
N GLY A 20 -26.06 13.90 -21.15
CA GLY A 20 -24.63 13.58 -21.14
C GLY A 20 -24.51 12.10 -20.78
N SER A 21 -24.17 11.25 -21.76
CA SER A 21 -23.77 9.89 -21.51
C SER A 21 -22.54 9.97 -20.64
N VAL A 22 -22.68 9.74 -19.32
CA VAL A 22 -21.56 9.43 -18.45
C VAL A 22 -21.02 8.11 -18.99
N LEU A 23 -19.95 8.18 -19.78
CA LEU A 23 -19.20 7.00 -20.17
C LEU A 23 -18.77 6.33 -18.88
N ALA A 24 -19.34 5.17 -18.57
CA ALA A 24 -18.96 4.39 -17.42
C ALA A 24 -17.43 4.17 -17.50
N MET A 25 -16.71 4.64 -16.48
CA MET A 25 -15.27 4.46 -16.41
C MET A 25 -14.98 2.96 -16.43
N LYS A 26 -14.05 2.52 -17.31
CA LYS A 26 -13.64 1.11 -17.36
C LYS A 26 -13.12 0.65 -16.02
N ASP A 27 -13.26 -0.64 -15.75
CA ASP A 27 -12.66 -1.27 -14.56
C ASP A 27 -11.16 -0.96 -14.47
N ILE A 28 -10.70 -0.68 -13.25
CA ILE A 28 -9.33 -0.32 -12.96
C ILE A 28 -8.63 -1.54 -12.38
N LYS A 29 -7.43 -1.86 -12.88
CA LYS A 29 -6.59 -2.94 -12.36
C LYS A 29 -5.43 -2.35 -11.56
N MET A 30 -5.28 -2.77 -10.33
CA MET A 30 -4.21 -2.35 -9.43
C MET A 30 -3.35 -3.52 -8.99
N ALA A 31 -2.03 -3.33 -8.95
CA ALA A 31 -1.15 -4.20 -8.19
C ALA A 31 -0.74 -3.51 -6.88
N THR A 32 -0.76 -4.28 -5.80
CA THR A 32 -0.39 -3.80 -4.47
C THR A 32 0.32 -4.88 -3.66
N THR A 33 0.60 -4.62 -2.38
CA THR A 33 1.31 -5.57 -1.54
C THR A 33 0.38 -6.39 -0.65
N THR A 34 0.80 -7.63 -0.33
CA THR A 34 0.07 -8.48 0.62
C THR A 34 -0.04 -7.84 2.00
N SER A 35 0.94 -7.03 2.42
CA SER A 35 0.85 -6.29 3.68
C SER A 35 -0.22 -5.20 3.64
N THR A 36 -0.39 -4.51 2.50
CA THR A 36 -1.47 -3.53 2.32
C THR A 36 -2.85 -4.21 2.39
N ASP A 37 -3.02 -5.36 1.75
CA ASP A 37 -4.25 -6.13 1.82
C ASP A 37 -4.53 -6.66 3.24
N ASN A 38 -3.53 -7.29 3.86
CA ASN A 38 -3.64 -7.85 5.21
C ASN A 38 -3.94 -6.80 6.30
N SER A 39 -3.59 -5.53 6.06
CA SER A 39 -3.93 -4.43 6.97
C SER A 39 -5.42 -4.13 7.05
N GLY A 40 -6.21 -4.58 6.06
CA GLY A 40 -7.64 -4.30 5.94
C GLY A 40 -7.98 -2.92 5.35
N LEU A 41 -6.99 -2.05 5.10
CA LEU A 41 -7.22 -0.70 4.58
C LEU A 41 -8.00 -0.71 3.26
N LEU A 42 -7.65 -1.59 2.31
CA LEU A 42 -8.30 -1.61 0.99
C LEU A 42 -9.78 -1.95 1.09
N LYS A 43 -10.15 -2.86 1.98
CA LYS A 43 -11.57 -3.21 2.23
C LYS A 43 -12.39 -2.02 2.75
N TYR A 44 -11.74 -1.11 3.47
CA TYR A 44 -12.37 0.11 3.99
C TYR A 44 -12.40 1.24 2.95
N LEU A 45 -11.35 1.39 2.16
CA LEU A 45 -11.12 2.51 1.27
C LEU A 45 -11.82 2.34 -0.09
N LEU A 46 -11.68 1.16 -0.73
CA LEU A 46 -12.14 0.95 -2.11
C LEU A 46 -13.64 1.16 -2.30
N PRO A 47 -14.54 0.70 -1.43
CA PRO A 47 -15.98 0.96 -1.60
C PRO A 47 -16.33 2.45 -1.66
N LYS A 48 -15.56 3.32 -0.97
CA LYS A 48 -15.77 4.77 -0.96
C LYS A 48 -15.29 5.40 -2.28
N PHE A 49 -14.13 4.96 -2.77
CA PHE A 49 -13.63 5.37 -4.08
C PHE A 49 -14.58 4.93 -5.21
N GLU A 50 -14.99 3.67 -5.21
CA GLU A 50 -15.88 3.11 -6.24
C GLU A 50 -17.25 3.82 -6.28
N ALA A 51 -17.79 4.20 -5.11
CA ALA A 51 -19.02 4.98 -5.03
C ALA A 51 -18.84 6.39 -5.63
N ASP A 52 -17.69 7.00 -5.46
CA ASP A 52 -17.40 8.34 -5.96
C ASP A 52 -17.12 8.37 -7.47
N CYS A 53 -16.42 7.36 -8.00
CA CYS A 53 -16.09 7.32 -9.42
C CYS A 53 -17.17 6.64 -10.30
N GLY A 54 -18.10 5.89 -9.70
CA GLY A 54 -19.02 5.04 -10.46
C GLY A 54 -18.31 3.92 -11.22
N CYS A 55 -17.15 3.48 -10.74
CA CYS A 55 -16.27 2.49 -11.36
C CYS A 55 -15.98 1.31 -10.44
N LYS A 56 -15.23 0.31 -10.94
CA LYS A 56 -14.73 -0.81 -10.13
C LYS A 56 -13.20 -0.85 -10.17
N LEU A 57 -12.60 -1.16 -9.03
CA LEU A 57 -11.16 -1.37 -8.91
C LEU A 57 -10.87 -2.80 -8.43
N HIS A 58 -10.25 -3.57 -9.30
CA HIS A 58 -9.77 -4.92 -9.01
C HIS A 58 -8.30 -4.88 -8.66
N TYR A 59 -7.90 -5.53 -7.58
CA TYR A 59 -6.50 -5.53 -7.20
C TYR A 59 -5.92 -6.93 -7.04
N THR A 60 -4.61 -7.03 -7.31
CA THR A 60 -3.79 -8.20 -7.05
C THR A 60 -2.77 -7.85 -5.96
N ALA A 61 -2.79 -8.60 -4.85
CA ALA A 61 -1.90 -8.40 -3.71
C ALA A 61 -0.76 -9.42 -3.74
N VAL A 62 0.47 -8.94 -3.95
CA VAL A 62 1.71 -9.75 -4.06
C VAL A 62 2.87 -9.07 -3.34
N GLY A 63 4.10 -9.56 -3.45
CA GLY A 63 5.28 -8.83 -2.99
C GLY A 63 5.55 -7.58 -3.84
N THR A 64 6.26 -6.57 -3.30
CA THR A 64 6.54 -5.30 -4.02
C THR A 64 7.21 -5.54 -5.38
N GLY A 65 8.20 -6.43 -5.45
CA GLY A 65 8.88 -6.74 -6.71
C GLY A 65 7.93 -7.31 -7.76
N ALA A 66 7.04 -8.23 -7.36
CA ALA A 66 6.03 -8.81 -8.23
C ALA A 66 4.97 -7.78 -8.64
N ALA A 67 4.53 -6.89 -7.73
CA ALA A 67 3.59 -5.81 -8.04
C ALA A 67 4.15 -4.84 -9.08
N LEU A 68 5.41 -4.41 -8.91
CA LEU A 68 6.10 -3.57 -9.90
C LEU A 68 6.32 -4.32 -11.23
N LYS A 69 6.54 -5.64 -11.19
CA LYS A 69 6.67 -6.46 -12.40
C LYS A 69 5.36 -6.51 -13.20
N LEU A 70 4.21 -6.63 -12.55
CA LEU A 70 2.91 -6.51 -13.22
C LEU A 70 2.76 -5.14 -13.92
N GLY A 71 3.18 -4.05 -13.26
CA GLY A 71 3.23 -2.72 -13.87
C GLY A 71 4.23 -2.65 -15.05
N GLN A 72 5.41 -3.27 -14.92
CA GLN A 72 6.42 -3.35 -15.99
C GLN A 72 5.93 -4.12 -17.22
N ASN A 73 5.01 -5.04 -17.06
CA ASN A 73 4.42 -5.77 -18.16
C ASN A 73 3.23 -5.03 -18.80
N GLY A 74 2.65 -4.03 -18.13
CA GLY A 74 1.39 -3.39 -18.54
C GLY A 74 0.14 -4.23 -18.20
N ASP A 75 0.25 -5.16 -17.25
CA ASP A 75 -0.84 -6.05 -16.83
C ASP A 75 -1.85 -5.34 -15.90
N VAL A 76 -1.44 -4.21 -15.32
CA VAL A 76 -2.23 -3.35 -14.43
C VAL A 76 -2.14 -1.90 -14.86
N ASP A 77 -3.08 -1.07 -14.38
CA ASP A 77 -3.19 0.35 -14.70
C ASP A 77 -2.46 1.23 -13.69
N VAL A 78 -2.42 0.77 -12.43
CA VAL A 78 -1.85 1.51 -11.29
C VAL A 78 -1.15 0.55 -10.33
N VAL A 79 -0.10 1.01 -9.67
CA VAL A 79 0.56 0.29 -8.58
C VAL A 79 0.53 1.12 -7.30
N LEU A 80 0.24 0.47 -6.16
CA LEU A 80 0.25 1.06 -4.81
C LEU A 80 1.18 0.24 -3.93
N VAL A 81 2.38 0.75 -3.67
CA VAL A 81 3.46 0.02 -3.00
C VAL A 81 4.17 0.90 -1.97
N HIS A 82 5.15 0.35 -1.23
CA HIS A 82 5.85 1.06 -0.15
C HIS A 82 7.35 0.71 -0.12
N ALA A 83 8.03 0.87 -1.25
CA ALA A 83 9.47 0.68 -1.36
C ALA A 83 10.08 1.78 -2.25
N ARG A 84 10.23 2.98 -1.69
CA ARG A 84 10.61 4.21 -2.39
C ARG A 84 11.71 4.03 -3.43
N ALA A 85 12.82 3.39 -3.09
CA ALA A 85 13.92 3.20 -4.01
C ALA A 85 13.52 2.36 -5.26
N ALA A 86 12.68 1.33 -5.08
CA ALA A 86 12.18 0.53 -6.19
C ALA A 86 11.13 1.28 -7.02
N GLU A 87 10.32 2.12 -6.40
CA GLU A 87 9.37 3.01 -7.07
C GLU A 87 10.09 4.04 -7.94
N ASP A 88 11.15 4.67 -7.41
CA ASP A 88 11.96 5.63 -8.15
C ASP A 88 12.65 4.98 -9.37
N GLN A 89 13.16 3.75 -9.23
CA GLN A 89 13.72 2.96 -10.34
C GLN A 89 12.65 2.64 -11.40
N PHE A 90 11.44 2.26 -10.97
CA PHE A 90 10.32 1.97 -11.87
C PHE A 90 9.92 3.20 -12.71
N VAL A 91 9.86 4.38 -12.10
CA VAL A 91 9.59 5.65 -12.79
C VAL A 91 10.76 6.06 -13.69
N ALA A 92 12.00 6.01 -13.20
CA ALA A 92 13.20 6.37 -13.98
C ALA A 92 13.37 5.49 -15.23
N ALA A 93 12.99 4.21 -15.14
CA ALA A 93 12.99 3.28 -16.29
C ALA A 93 11.80 3.50 -17.26
N GLY A 94 10.95 4.49 -17.01
CA GLY A 94 9.82 4.85 -17.88
C GLY A 94 8.64 3.89 -17.84
N TYR A 95 8.55 3.01 -16.84
CA TYR A 95 7.40 2.11 -16.68
C TYR A 95 6.21 2.78 -16.01
N GLY A 96 6.45 3.75 -15.14
CA GLY A 96 5.44 4.49 -14.41
C GLY A 96 5.56 6.00 -14.57
N VAL A 97 4.44 6.69 -14.34
CA VAL A 97 4.34 8.16 -14.35
C VAL A 97 3.47 8.63 -13.19
N ASN A 98 3.52 9.92 -12.87
CA ASN A 98 2.66 10.56 -11.85
C ASN A 98 2.71 9.88 -10.49
N ARG A 99 3.91 9.47 -10.06
CA ARG A 99 4.11 8.99 -8.70
C ARG A 99 3.72 10.06 -7.69
N ARG A 100 2.90 9.70 -6.70
CA ARG A 100 2.56 10.55 -5.54
C ARG A 100 2.77 9.79 -4.24
N ASP A 101 3.20 10.51 -3.21
CA ASP A 101 3.13 10.01 -1.84
C ASP A 101 1.66 10.01 -1.40
N VAL A 102 1.25 9.02 -0.63
CA VAL A 102 -0.15 8.82 -0.24
C VAL A 102 -0.32 8.88 1.27
N MET A 103 0.44 8.06 1.96
CA MET A 103 0.34 7.83 3.39
C MET A 103 1.62 7.19 3.89
N TYR A 104 1.77 7.12 5.20
CA TYR A 104 2.78 6.27 5.83
C TYR A 104 2.18 5.46 6.97
N ASN A 105 2.79 4.35 7.29
CA ASN A 105 2.78 3.71 8.58
C ASN A 105 4.23 3.53 9.03
N ASP A 106 4.47 2.71 10.04
CA ASP A 106 5.83 2.38 10.45
C ASP A 106 6.06 0.88 10.46
N PHE A 107 7.32 0.52 10.44
CA PHE A 107 7.77 -0.82 10.77
C PHE A 107 7.98 -0.93 12.29
N VAL A 108 7.87 -2.15 12.78
CA VAL A 108 8.19 -2.55 14.13
C VAL A 108 9.05 -3.82 14.08
N ILE A 109 9.99 -3.96 15.00
CA ILE A 109 10.59 -5.27 15.26
C ILE A 109 9.76 -5.91 16.37
N VAL A 110 9.23 -7.08 16.07
CA VAL A 110 8.43 -7.86 17.03
C VAL A 110 9.17 -9.14 17.40
N GLY A 111 8.86 -9.68 18.57
CA GLY A 111 9.51 -10.87 19.07
C GLY A 111 8.77 -11.50 20.24
N PRO A 112 9.29 -12.62 20.76
CA PRO A 112 8.69 -13.31 21.91
C PRO A 112 8.78 -12.45 23.18
N SER A 113 7.76 -12.50 24.02
CA SER A 113 7.72 -11.74 25.28
C SER A 113 8.88 -12.06 26.23
N SER A 114 9.53 -13.22 26.08
CA SER A 114 10.72 -13.61 26.84
C SER A 114 11.98 -12.83 26.46
N ASP A 115 11.98 -12.20 25.29
CA ASP A 115 13.05 -11.32 24.78
C ASP A 115 14.49 -11.86 24.98
N PRO A 116 14.85 -13.03 24.43
CA PRO A 116 16.16 -13.63 24.64
C PRO A 116 17.34 -12.76 24.16
N ALA A 117 17.11 -11.83 23.23
CA ALA A 117 18.13 -10.90 22.75
C ALA A 117 18.22 -9.59 23.57
N GLY A 118 17.31 -9.36 24.52
CA GLY A 118 17.32 -8.17 25.37
C GLY A 118 17.14 -6.87 24.61
N ILE A 119 16.21 -6.83 23.64
CA ILE A 119 16.00 -5.66 22.76
C ILE A 119 14.75 -4.84 23.09
N LYS A 120 13.89 -5.33 23.99
CA LYS A 120 12.65 -4.66 24.35
C LYS A 120 12.91 -3.25 24.89
N GLY A 121 12.20 -2.26 24.32
CA GLY A 121 12.37 -0.86 24.68
C GLY A 121 13.58 -0.19 24.03
N THR A 122 14.35 -0.88 23.19
CA THR A 122 15.36 -0.27 22.33
C THR A 122 14.65 0.51 21.20
N HIS A 123 15.09 1.75 20.96
CA HIS A 123 14.54 2.55 19.84
C HIS A 123 15.37 2.41 18.55
N ASP A 124 16.62 1.94 18.64
CA ASP A 124 17.51 1.77 17.49
C ASP A 124 17.32 0.39 16.82
N PRO A 125 16.70 0.31 15.62
CA PRO A 125 16.48 -0.95 14.93
C PRO A 125 17.78 -1.64 14.49
N LEU A 126 18.85 -0.89 14.23
CA LEU A 126 20.13 -1.45 13.82
C LEU A 126 20.85 -2.09 15.02
N ALA A 127 20.86 -1.41 16.15
CA ALA A 127 21.40 -1.97 17.40
C ALA A 127 20.61 -3.21 17.84
N ALA A 128 19.28 -3.20 17.68
CA ALA A 128 18.44 -4.35 17.98
C ALA A 128 18.76 -5.56 17.09
N LEU A 129 18.88 -5.38 15.78
CA LEU A 129 19.25 -6.45 14.86
C LEU A 129 20.63 -7.02 15.18
N LYS A 130 21.59 -6.15 15.54
CA LYS A 130 22.91 -6.62 15.97
C LYS A 130 22.82 -7.50 17.21
N LYS A 131 22.06 -7.09 18.23
CA LYS A 131 21.84 -7.90 19.45
C LYS A 131 21.16 -9.23 19.14
N ILE A 132 20.15 -9.26 18.25
CA ILE A 132 19.50 -10.51 17.83
C ILE A 132 20.53 -11.46 17.23
N HIS A 133 21.37 -10.96 16.31
CA HIS A 133 22.42 -11.75 15.69
C HIS A 133 23.43 -12.27 16.71
N ASP A 134 23.97 -11.40 17.56
CA ASP A 134 25.04 -11.72 18.50
C ASP A 134 24.57 -12.71 19.59
N SER A 135 23.28 -12.67 19.95
CA SER A 135 22.68 -13.60 20.92
C SER A 135 22.38 -14.99 20.35
N GLY A 136 22.48 -15.18 19.04
CA GLY A 136 22.03 -16.42 18.38
C GLY A 136 20.52 -16.63 18.41
N ALA A 137 19.73 -15.58 18.71
CA ALA A 137 18.28 -15.65 18.67
C ALA A 137 17.79 -15.75 17.22
N THR A 138 16.73 -16.50 16.99
CA THR A 138 16.19 -16.70 15.64
C THR A 138 15.51 -15.44 15.12
N PHE A 139 15.83 -15.07 13.89
CA PHE A 139 15.15 -14.04 13.12
C PHE A 139 14.45 -14.66 11.91
N VAL A 140 13.18 -14.32 11.71
CA VAL A 140 12.37 -14.77 10.57
C VAL A 140 12.25 -13.62 9.58
N SER A 141 12.78 -13.84 8.39
CA SER A 141 12.68 -12.90 7.25
C SER A 141 11.55 -13.30 6.31
N ARG A 142 10.94 -12.33 5.67
CA ARG A 142 9.99 -12.60 4.58
C ARG A 142 10.65 -13.33 3.41
N GLY A 143 11.85 -12.91 2.99
CA GLY A 143 12.59 -13.56 1.90
C GLY A 143 11.90 -13.56 0.53
N ASP A 144 10.98 -12.61 0.27
CA ASP A 144 10.05 -12.60 -0.87
C ASP A 144 10.16 -11.35 -1.77
N ASP A 145 11.29 -10.63 -1.69
CA ASP A 145 11.54 -9.38 -2.40
C ASP A 145 10.50 -8.26 -2.14
N SER A 146 9.75 -8.34 -1.04
CA SER A 146 8.80 -7.31 -0.62
C SER A 146 9.48 -6.04 -0.11
N GLY A 147 8.70 -4.97 0.07
CA GLY A 147 9.18 -3.74 0.72
C GLY A 147 9.75 -3.99 2.11
N THR A 148 9.10 -4.84 2.91
CA THR A 148 9.59 -5.25 4.23
C THR A 148 10.91 -6.01 4.13
N ASN A 149 11.02 -6.97 3.20
CA ASN A 149 12.25 -7.72 2.98
C ASN A 149 13.40 -6.83 2.50
N LYS A 150 13.14 -5.92 1.56
CA LYS A 150 14.13 -4.92 1.11
C LYS A 150 14.60 -4.03 2.26
N LYS A 151 13.70 -3.59 3.12
CA LYS A 151 13.99 -2.76 4.28
C LYS A 151 14.86 -3.51 5.30
N GLU A 152 14.49 -4.73 5.61
CA GLU A 152 15.22 -5.63 6.49
C GLU A 152 16.66 -5.85 5.98
N LEU A 153 16.82 -6.24 4.71
CA LEU A 153 18.14 -6.46 4.10
C LEU A 153 19.00 -5.19 4.09
N ALA A 154 18.38 -4.01 3.90
CA ALA A 154 19.09 -2.74 4.02
C ALA A 154 19.62 -2.50 5.44
N TYR A 155 18.89 -2.89 6.49
CA TYR A 155 19.34 -2.78 7.87
C TYR A 155 20.51 -3.74 8.16
N TRP A 156 20.43 -5.01 7.75
CA TRP A 156 21.53 -5.96 7.87
C TRP A 156 22.79 -5.46 7.18
N LYS A 157 22.64 -4.93 5.96
CA LYS A 157 23.74 -4.32 5.23
C LYS A 157 24.34 -3.13 5.98
N ALA A 158 23.52 -2.27 6.58
CA ALA A 158 23.98 -1.08 7.30
C ALA A 158 24.83 -1.40 8.53
N ILE A 159 24.62 -2.57 9.16
CA ILE A 159 25.44 -3.06 10.27
C ILE A 159 26.56 -4.01 9.84
N GLY A 160 26.80 -4.16 8.52
CA GLY A 160 27.88 -5.00 7.97
C GLY A 160 27.66 -6.50 8.16
N ILE A 161 26.44 -6.94 8.44
CA ILE A 161 26.11 -8.37 8.62
C ILE A 161 25.41 -8.90 7.36
N LYS A 162 25.90 -10.02 6.82
CA LYS A 162 25.19 -10.79 5.80
C LYS A 162 24.31 -11.80 6.52
N PRO A 163 22.96 -11.62 6.49
CA PRO A 163 22.07 -12.52 7.18
C PRO A 163 22.11 -13.93 6.58
N GLY A 164 22.04 -14.94 7.43
CA GLY A 164 22.12 -16.35 7.02
C GLY A 164 22.42 -17.28 8.19
N GLY A 165 22.58 -18.57 7.88
CA GLY A 165 22.85 -19.59 8.89
C GLY A 165 21.61 -20.10 9.64
N PRO A 166 21.79 -20.91 10.70
CA PRO A 166 20.69 -21.65 11.33
C PRO A 166 19.69 -20.77 12.08
N HIS A 167 20.08 -19.55 12.43
CA HIS A 167 19.24 -18.60 13.18
C HIS A 167 18.57 -17.53 12.26
N TYR A 168 18.68 -17.66 10.93
CA TYR A 168 18.02 -16.77 9.99
C TYR A 168 17.15 -17.58 9.03
N LEU A 169 15.83 -17.44 9.16
CA LEU A 169 14.83 -18.21 8.41
C LEU A 169 14.13 -17.32 7.38
N ALA A 170 14.46 -17.47 6.09
CA ALA A 170 13.74 -16.83 5.01
C ALA A 170 12.55 -17.71 4.58
N VAL A 171 11.32 -17.24 4.76
CA VAL A 171 10.11 -18.06 4.54
C VAL A 171 9.54 -17.95 3.13
N GLY A 172 9.93 -16.95 2.35
CA GLY A 172 9.45 -16.76 0.98
C GLY A 172 7.95 -16.44 0.89
N GLN A 173 7.36 -15.84 1.92
CA GLN A 173 5.90 -15.63 2.01
C GLN A 173 5.53 -14.22 2.48
N GLY A 174 4.22 -13.88 2.36
CA GLY A 174 3.68 -12.60 2.81
C GLY A 174 3.77 -12.39 4.32
N MET A 175 3.60 -11.11 4.75
CA MET A 175 3.85 -10.69 6.14
C MET A 175 3.01 -11.45 7.18
N GLY A 176 1.74 -11.75 6.87
CA GLY A 176 0.89 -12.52 7.79
C GLY A 176 1.43 -13.92 8.08
N ALA A 177 1.87 -14.65 7.05
CA ALA A 177 2.48 -15.97 7.20
C ALA A 177 3.83 -15.86 7.94
N THR A 178 4.65 -14.85 7.62
CA THR A 178 5.92 -14.57 8.32
C THR A 178 5.71 -14.35 9.81
N LEU A 179 4.70 -13.56 10.20
CA LEU A 179 4.34 -13.34 11.61
C LEU A 179 3.90 -14.63 12.30
N THR A 180 3.13 -15.48 11.62
CA THR A 180 2.69 -16.78 12.14
C THR A 180 3.90 -17.67 12.43
N VAL A 181 4.80 -17.83 11.46
CA VAL A 181 6.04 -18.61 11.63
C VAL A 181 6.92 -18.03 12.75
N ALA A 182 7.06 -16.69 12.83
CA ALA A 182 7.81 -16.06 13.90
C ALA A 182 7.21 -16.34 15.28
N GLY A 183 5.87 -16.33 15.41
CA GLY A 183 5.17 -16.68 16.64
C GLY A 183 5.43 -18.13 17.06
N GLU A 184 5.25 -19.08 16.14
CA GLU A 184 5.48 -20.51 16.36
C GLU A 184 6.93 -20.83 16.76
N LYS A 185 7.89 -20.14 16.14
CA LYS A 185 9.33 -20.28 16.42
C LYS A 185 9.80 -19.47 17.63
N ARG A 186 8.95 -18.64 18.23
CA ARG A 186 9.35 -17.67 19.27
C ARG A 186 10.53 -16.82 18.82
N ALA A 187 10.46 -16.34 17.57
CA ALA A 187 11.52 -15.64 16.88
C ALA A 187 11.20 -14.16 16.72
N TYR A 188 12.21 -13.38 16.38
CA TYR A 188 12.07 -11.98 15.98
C TYR A 188 11.74 -11.84 14.50
N THR A 189 11.05 -10.79 14.13
CA THR A 189 10.83 -10.41 12.74
C THR A 189 10.58 -8.91 12.60
N LEU A 190 10.84 -8.36 11.41
CA LEU A 190 10.43 -7.01 11.02
C LEU A 190 9.05 -7.09 10.37
N SER A 191 8.11 -6.26 10.82
CA SER A 191 6.77 -6.16 10.24
C SER A 191 6.35 -4.71 10.11
N ASP A 192 5.51 -4.40 9.12
CA ASP A 192 4.72 -3.18 9.19
C ASP A 192 3.72 -3.28 10.35
N ARG A 193 3.51 -2.16 11.04
CA ARG A 193 2.64 -2.11 12.23
C ARG A 193 1.22 -2.53 11.92
N ALA A 194 0.69 -2.17 10.76
CA ALA A 194 -0.70 -2.45 10.40
C ALA A 194 -0.94 -3.97 10.31
N THR A 195 -0.08 -4.70 9.60
CA THR A 195 -0.19 -6.16 9.52
C THR A 195 0.06 -6.80 10.89
N TYR A 196 1.10 -6.36 11.63
CA TYR A 196 1.32 -6.87 12.98
C TYR A 196 0.08 -6.71 13.87
N THR A 197 -0.54 -5.53 13.92
CA THR A 197 -1.72 -5.27 14.75
C THR A 197 -2.88 -6.22 14.42
N THR A 198 -3.01 -6.57 13.14
CA THR A 198 -4.02 -7.52 12.67
C THR A 198 -3.74 -8.95 13.17
N TYR A 199 -2.47 -9.33 13.29
CA TYR A 199 -2.02 -10.67 13.65
C TYR A 199 -1.59 -10.81 15.11
N ALA A 200 -1.43 -9.74 15.87
CA ALA A 200 -0.86 -9.73 17.23
C ALA A 200 -1.49 -10.77 18.18
N SER A 201 -2.83 -10.82 18.21
CA SER A 201 -3.56 -11.76 19.10
C SER A 201 -3.40 -13.22 18.70
N LYS A 202 -2.97 -13.52 17.48
CA LYS A 202 -2.81 -14.88 16.97
C LYS A 202 -1.38 -15.42 17.13
N THR A 203 -0.41 -14.52 17.22
CA THR A 203 1.02 -14.88 17.17
C THR A 203 1.71 -14.87 18.52
N GLY A 204 1.13 -14.21 19.53
CA GLY A 204 1.74 -14.04 20.84
C GLY A 204 3.03 -13.21 20.84
N LEU A 205 3.35 -12.56 19.72
CA LEU A 205 4.50 -11.67 19.61
C LEU A 205 4.17 -10.30 20.21
N ALA A 206 5.17 -9.64 20.76
CA ALA A 206 5.09 -8.28 21.29
C ALA A 206 5.99 -7.33 20.49
N ILE A 207 5.66 -6.03 20.49
CA ILE A 207 6.54 -5.01 19.94
C ILE A 207 7.77 -4.90 20.85
N MET A 208 8.94 -5.01 20.23
CA MET A 208 10.24 -4.90 20.88
C MET A 208 10.92 -3.57 20.58
N VAL A 209 10.81 -3.11 19.31
CA VAL A 209 11.43 -1.87 18.81
C VAL A 209 10.45 -1.09 17.97
N GLU A 210 10.30 0.18 18.28
CA GLU A 210 9.44 1.13 17.59
C GLU A 210 9.93 2.58 17.74
N GLY A 211 9.34 3.51 16.98
CA GLY A 211 9.49 4.96 17.18
C GLY A 211 10.73 5.59 16.54
N ASP A 212 11.61 4.84 15.89
CA ASP A 212 12.74 5.41 15.14
C ASP A 212 12.28 5.91 13.76
N LYS A 213 12.80 7.08 13.34
CA LYS A 213 12.50 7.64 12.01
C LYS A 213 12.88 6.72 10.84
N ARG A 214 13.88 5.85 11.02
CA ARG A 214 14.27 4.85 10.02
C ARG A 214 13.18 3.80 9.82
N LEU A 215 12.30 3.60 10.80
CA LEU A 215 11.17 2.67 10.73
C LEU A 215 9.96 3.23 9.95
N LEU A 216 9.96 4.49 9.53
CA LEU A 216 8.89 5.02 8.69
C LEU A 216 8.76 4.23 7.37
N ASN A 217 7.52 3.98 6.99
CA ASN A 217 7.14 3.18 5.84
C ASN A 217 6.19 3.96 4.92
N PRO A 218 6.74 4.84 4.05
CA PRO A 218 5.93 5.64 3.14
C PRO A 218 5.38 4.79 1.99
N TYR A 219 4.15 5.08 1.59
CA TYR A 219 3.43 4.47 0.47
C TYR A 219 3.36 5.40 -0.72
N GLY A 220 3.68 4.87 -1.89
CA GLY A 220 3.54 5.57 -3.16
C GLY A 220 2.51 4.92 -4.07
N VAL A 221 1.78 5.75 -4.81
CA VAL A 221 0.89 5.34 -5.89
C VAL A 221 1.44 5.84 -7.22
N ILE A 222 1.41 5.00 -8.28
CA ILE A 222 2.06 5.26 -9.56
C ILE A 222 1.15 4.77 -10.68
N ALA A 223 0.83 5.62 -11.66
CA ALA A 223 0.17 5.17 -12.88
C ALA A 223 1.16 4.45 -13.80
N VAL A 224 0.73 3.36 -14.40
CA VAL A 224 1.51 2.69 -15.46
C VAL A 224 1.53 3.61 -16.69
N ASN A 225 2.70 3.71 -17.33
CA ASN A 225 2.95 4.70 -18.37
C ASN A 225 2.16 4.41 -19.66
N PRO A 226 1.14 5.22 -20.02
CA PRO A 226 0.30 4.98 -21.20
C PRO A 226 1.04 5.14 -22.53
N LYS A 227 2.16 5.89 -22.56
CA LYS A 227 3.00 6.01 -23.77
C LYS A 227 3.71 4.70 -24.07
N ARG A 228 4.01 3.90 -23.06
CA ARG A 228 4.65 2.61 -23.21
C ARG A 228 3.64 1.47 -23.35
N TYR A 229 2.49 1.59 -22.71
CA TYR A 229 1.41 0.59 -22.67
C TYR A 229 0.08 1.21 -23.05
N PRO A 230 -0.23 1.35 -24.37
CA PRO A 230 -1.44 2.05 -24.82
C PRO A 230 -2.77 1.41 -24.41
N LYS A 231 -2.74 0.17 -23.89
CA LYS A 231 -3.94 -0.57 -23.46
C LYS A 231 -4.31 -0.36 -22.00
N VAL A 232 -3.45 0.28 -21.17
CA VAL A 232 -3.76 0.53 -19.77
C VAL A 232 -4.87 1.58 -19.64
N ASN A 233 -5.71 1.42 -18.63
CA ASN A 233 -6.73 2.38 -18.28
C ASN A 233 -6.10 3.56 -17.50
N TYR A 234 -5.40 4.44 -18.22
CA TYR A 234 -4.69 5.56 -17.60
C TYR A 234 -5.64 6.57 -16.94
N GLU A 235 -6.81 6.83 -17.54
CA GLU A 235 -7.82 7.73 -16.96
C GLU A 235 -8.32 7.19 -15.63
N GLY A 236 -8.63 5.90 -15.55
CA GLY A 236 -9.01 5.24 -14.32
C GLY A 236 -7.90 5.24 -13.28
N ALA A 237 -6.65 4.98 -13.69
CA ALA A 237 -5.48 5.08 -12.81
C ALA A 237 -5.33 6.48 -12.21
N MET A 238 -5.46 7.53 -13.03
CA MET A 238 -5.36 8.91 -12.57
C MET A 238 -6.54 9.30 -11.67
N ALA A 239 -7.77 8.86 -11.99
CA ALA A 239 -8.92 9.08 -11.11
C ALA A 239 -8.69 8.49 -9.71
N PHE A 240 -8.12 7.29 -9.63
CA PHE A 240 -7.75 6.69 -8.34
C PHE A 240 -6.65 7.45 -7.62
N ILE A 241 -5.58 7.84 -8.32
CA ILE A 241 -4.48 8.62 -7.78
C ILE A 241 -4.97 9.97 -7.25
N GLU A 242 -5.78 10.68 -8.02
CA GLU A 242 -6.32 11.99 -7.65
C GLU A 242 -7.27 11.88 -6.47
N TRP A 243 -8.11 10.85 -6.44
CA TRP A 243 -8.98 10.60 -5.30
C TRP A 243 -8.20 10.29 -4.02
N LEU A 244 -7.18 9.41 -4.08
CA LEU A 244 -6.32 9.08 -2.93
C LEU A 244 -5.62 10.31 -2.37
N THR A 245 -5.22 11.24 -3.24
CA THR A 245 -4.49 12.46 -2.89
C THR A 245 -5.38 13.70 -2.72
N SER A 246 -6.69 13.54 -2.83
CA SER A 246 -7.66 14.59 -2.49
C SER A 246 -7.84 14.73 -0.98
N ASP A 247 -8.41 15.85 -0.55
CA ASP A 247 -8.74 16.07 0.87
C ASP A 247 -9.66 14.95 1.41
N LYS A 248 -10.63 14.50 0.60
CA LYS A 248 -11.54 13.39 0.93
C LYS A 248 -10.79 12.06 1.07
N GLY A 249 -9.96 11.70 0.11
CA GLY A 249 -9.18 10.46 0.16
C GLY A 249 -8.20 10.43 1.34
N GLN A 250 -7.54 11.55 1.61
CA GLN A 250 -6.63 11.69 2.74
C GLN A 250 -7.39 11.62 4.08
N GLN A 251 -8.58 12.20 4.17
CA GLN A 251 -9.44 12.04 5.34
C GLN A 251 -9.86 10.58 5.53
N VAL A 252 -10.30 9.89 4.48
CA VAL A 252 -10.67 8.47 4.55
C VAL A 252 -9.50 7.61 5.05
N ILE A 253 -8.27 7.86 4.60
CA ILE A 253 -7.06 7.18 5.09
C ILE A 253 -6.85 7.49 6.58
N GLY A 254 -6.94 8.76 6.96
CA GLY A 254 -6.74 9.23 8.33
C GLY A 254 -7.79 8.71 9.32
N ASP A 255 -8.99 8.43 8.85
CA ASP A 255 -10.11 7.93 9.65
C ASP A 255 -10.08 6.40 9.82
N TYR A 256 -9.28 5.68 9.03
CA TYR A 256 -9.19 4.23 9.16
C TYR A 256 -8.69 3.83 10.56
N ARG A 257 -9.46 2.97 11.21
CA ARG A 257 -9.12 2.40 12.53
C ARG A 257 -9.24 0.90 12.51
N PHE A 258 -8.27 0.24 13.11
CA PHE A 258 -8.35 -1.19 13.39
C PHE A 258 -8.29 -1.39 14.91
N LYS A 259 -9.34 -1.97 15.50
CA LYS A 259 -9.49 -2.11 16.96
C LYS A 259 -9.24 -0.80 17.72
N GLY A 260 -9.68 0.33 17.16
CA GLY A 260 -9.54 1.67 17.74
C GLY A 260 -8.21 2.37 17.44
N ALA A 261 -7.19 1.67 16.94
CA ALA A 261 -5.88 2.25 16.62
C ALA A 261 -5.85 2.82 15.19
N GLN A 262 -5.26 4.01 15.02
CA GLN A 262 -4.92 4.55 13.71
C GLN A 262 -3.69 3.82 13.17
N LEU A 263 -3.82 3.18 12.00
CA LEU A 263 -2.75 2.40 11.41
C LEU A 263 -2.02 3.13 10.27
N PHE A 264 -2.67 4.11 9.65
CA PHE A 264 -2.11 4.88 8.54
C PHE A 264 -2.26 6.37 8.80
N HIS A 265 -1.26 7.12 8.39
CA HIS A 265 -1.21 8.57 8.50
C HIS A 265 -1.17 9.17 7.09
N PRO A 266 -2.11 10.07 6.74
CA PRO A 266 -2.07 10.81 5.48
C PRO A 266 -0.74 11.54 5.29
N ASP A 267 -0.16 11.52 4.08
CA ASP A 267 1.14 12.13 3.81
C ASP A 267 1.22 12.85 2.46
N TYR A 268 0.11 12.99 1.76
CA TYR A 268 0.12 13.77 0.53
C TYR A 268 0.13 15.26 0.84
N LYS A 269 1.18 15.95 0.39
CA LYS A 269 1.29 17.41 0.44
C LYS A 269 0.98 17.95 -0.95
N LYS A 270 -0.03 18.81 -1.07
CA LYS A 270 -0.27 19.57 -2.31
C LYS A 270 0.98 20.38 -2.60
N GLN A 271 1.59 20.17 -3.77
CA GLN A 271 2.69 20.96 -4.28
C GLN A 271 2.19 22.29 -4.81
#